data_9d6679369bd5f7e20a8e7a7bccc43fef
#
_entry.id   9d6679369bd5f7e20a8e7a7bccc43fef
#
_cell.length_a   1.000
_cell.length_b   1.000
_cell.length_c   1.000
_cell.angle_alpha   90.00
_cell.angle_beta   90.00
_cell.angle_gamma   90.00
#
_symmetry.space_group_name_H-M   'P 1'
#
loop_
_entity.id
_entity.type
_entity.pdbx_description
1 polymer ?
#
loop_
_entity_poly.entity_id
_entity_poly.type
_entity_poly.pdbx_seq_one_letter_code
_entity_poly.pdbx_strand_id
1 'polypeptide(L)'
;VFFFGATIRDKHTTSDEKREKPGIAGNIGIVLTILGFLSQVTYFVTRWMASGHAPISNMFEYSTFFSMTITLGFIIIYLIYKTPVLGVFALPITIIIIGYASMFPSEISPITASLQSYWLPIHVSTVSLGQGLLSISFIAGLIYLVRQINQSVRNKKTTSLEIILFVIMIFLGF
;
A
#
# COMPACT_ATOMS: atom_id res chain seq x y z
N VAL A 1 -4.23 -12.66 5.26
CA VAL A 1 -4.26 -14.12 5.42
C VAL A 1 -4.17 -14.81 4.06
N PHE A 2 -5.02 -14.46 3.07
CA PHE A 2 -5.02 -15.11 1.73
C PHE A 2 -3.71 -14.92 0.97
N PHE A 3 -3.12 -13.72 0.97
CA PHE A 3 -1.81 -13.48 0.32
C PHE A 3 -0.67 -14.17 1.03
N PHE A 4 -0.72 -14.29 2.36
CA PHE A 4 0.27 -15.01 3.14
C PHE A 4 0.24 -16.51 2.81
N GLY A 5 -0.96 -17.10 2.72
CA GLY A 5 -1.13 -18.50 2.31
C GLY A 5 -0.62 -18.77 0.89
N ALA A 6 -0.85 -17.85 -0.05
CA ALA A 6 -0.31 -17.94 -1.41
C ALA A 6 1.22 -17.91 -1.43
N THR A 7 1.84 -17.04 -0.61
CA THR A 7 3.30 -16.92 -0.50
C THR A 7 3.96 -18.16 0.10
N ILE A 8 3.31 -18.83 1.08
CA ILE A 8 3.84 -20.07 1.69
C ILE A 8 3.75 -21.23 0.69
N ARG A 9 2.67 -21.32 -0.08
CA ARG A 9 2.47 -22.38 -1.05
C ARG A 9 3.48 -22.34 -2.20
N ASP A 10 3.87 -21.12 -2.64
CA ASP A 10 4.90 -20.94 -3.67
C ASP A 10 6.30 -21.42 -3.22
N LYS A 11 6.55 -21.53 -1.91
CA LYS A 11 7.84 -22.00 -1.39
C LYS A 11 8.09 -23.49 -1.56
N HIS A 12 7.04 -24.28 -1.79
CA HIS A 12 7.17 -25.76 -1.94
C HIS A 12 7.37 -26.23 -3.38
N THR A 13 7.23 -25.35 -4.35
CA THR A 13 7.44 -25.67 -5.76
C THR A 13 8.78 -25.08 -6.22
N THR A 14 9.85 -25.82 -6.01
CA THR A 14 11.22 -25.47 -6.42
C THR A 14 11.39 -25.71 -7.91
N SER A 15 12.12 -24.79 -8.55
CA SER A 15 12.77 -24.88 -9.87
C SER A 15 11.84 -25.05 -11.07
N ASP A 16 11.39 -23.93 -11.59
CA ASP A 16 11.50 -23.53 -13.00
C ASP A 16 10.91 -22.14 -13.14
N GLU A 17 11.62 -21.27 -13.84
CA GLU A 17 11.27 -19.87 -14.10
C GLU A 17 10.03 -19.75 -15.03
N LYS A 18 8.91 -20.34 -14.61
CA LYS A 18 7.58 -20.12 -15.20
C LYS A 18 6.86 -19.13 -14.29
N ARG A 19 6.42 -18.00 -14.85
CA ARG A 19 5.41 -17.09 -14.26
C ARG A 19 4.25 -17.95 -13.73
N GLU A 20 4.35 -18.38 -12.48
CA GLU A 20 3.29 -19.18 -11.87
C GLU A 20 2.01 -18.36 -11.84
N LYS A 21 0.97 -18.92 -12.41
CA LYS A 21 -0.39 -18.38 -12.29
C LYS A 21 -0.70 -18.26 -10.80
N PRO A 22 -1.22 -17.11 -10.34
CA PRO A 22 -1.56 -16.94 -8.93
C PRO A 22 -2.49 -18.07 -8.50
N GLY A 23 -2.12 -18.77 -7.44
CA GLY A 23 -2.94 -19.85 -6.88
C GLY A 23 -4.34 -19.34 -6.49
N ILE A 24 -5.29 -20.25 -6.28
CA ILE A 24 -6.68 -19.93 -5.90
C ILE A 24 -6.73 -18.89 -4.76
N ALA A 25 -5.85 -19.02 -3.77
CA ALA A 25 -5.74 -18.08 -2.65
C ALA A 25 -5.34 -16.67 -3.08
N GLY A 26 -4.43 -16.53 -4.07
CA GLY A 26 -4.05 -15.22 -4.63
C GLY A 26 -5.20 -14.57 -5.40
N ASN A 27 -5.97 -15.36 -6.15
CA ASN A 27 -7.14 -14.86 -6.87
C ASN A 27 -8.25 -14.40 -5.91
N ILE A 28 -8.51 -15.14 -4.85
CA ILE A 28 -9.46 -14.72 -3.81
C ILE A 28 -8.97 -13.44 -3.13
N GLY A 29 -7.69 -13.36 -2.81
CA GLY A 29 -7.09 -12.18 -2.20
C GLY A 29 -7.25 -10.92 -3.04
N ILE A 30 -6.99 -10.99 -4.36
CA ILE A 30 -7.17 -9.82 -5.23
C ILE A 30 -8.63 -9.43 -5.41
N VAL A 31 -9.55 -10.39 -5.52
CA VAL A 31 -10.98 -10.10 -5.61
C VAL A 31 -11.45 -9.36 -4.35
N LEU A 32 -11.09 -9.83 -3.15
CA LEU A 32 -11.42 -9.16 -1.91
C LEU A 32 -10.80 -7.76 -1.82
N THR A 33 -9.58 -7.59 -2.33
CA THR A 33 -8.92 -6.28 -2.38
C THR A 33 -9.65 -5.31 -3.31
N ILE A 34 -10.09 -5.78 -4.48
CA ILE A 34 -10.87 -4.96 -5.42
C ILE A 34 -12.20 -4.57 -4.80
N LEU A 35 -12.91 -5.48 -4.14
CA LEU A 35 -14.15 -5.17 -3.44
C LEU A 35 -13.92 -4.14 -2.32
N GLY A 36 -12.85 -4.28 -1.54
CA GLY A 36 -12.45 -3.30 -0.52
C GLY A 36 -12.14 -1.94 -1.14
N PHE A 37 -11.43 -1.90 -2.27
CA PHE A 37 -11.14 -0.66 -2.99
C PHE A 37 -12.42 0.00 -3.52
N LEU A 38 -13.36 -0.76 -4.08
CA LEU A 38 -14.65 -0.23 -4.53
C LEU A 38 -15.45 0.35 -3.36
N SER A 39 -15.41 -0.27 -2.18
CA SER A 39 -16.01 0.29 -0.97
C SER A 39 -15.37 1.62 -0.57
N GLN A 40 -14.05 1.75 -0.64
CA GLN A 40 -13.33 3.00 -0.37
C GLN A 40 -13.73 4.10 -1.38
N VAL A 41 -13.81 3.77 -2.68
CA VAL A 41 -14.24 4.70 -3.72
C VAL A 41 -15.69 5.14 -3.48
N THR A 42 -16.60 4.21 -3.17
CA THR A 42 -17.99 4.53 -2.85
C THR A 42 -18.09 5.47 -1.66
N TYR A 43 -17.35 5.18 -0.59
CA TYR A 43 -17.27 6.05 0.58
C TYR A 43 -16.75 7.45 0.22
N PHE A 44 -15.69 7.53 -0.58
CA PHE A 44 -15.10 8.80 -1.01
C PHE A 44 -16.09 9.64 -1.81
N VAL A 45 -16.80 9.04 -2.77
CA VAL A 45 -17.80 9.71 -3.61
C VAL A 45 -19.01 10.16 -2.79
N THR A 46 -19.56 9.30 -1.94
CA THR A 46 -20.71 9.65 -1.09
C THR A 46 -20.39 10.79 -0.14
N ARG A 47 -19.16 10.77 0.44
CA ARG A 47 -18.72 11.86 1.31
C ARG A 47 -18.51 13.16 0.53
N TRP A 48 -17.97 13.11 -0.69
CA TRP A 48 -17.86 14.28 -1.56
C TRP A 48 -19.22 14.92 -1.84
N MET A 49 -20.20 14.07 -2.19
CA MET A 49 -21.58 14.57 -2.43
C MET A 49 -22.22 15.18 -1.18
N ALA A 50 -21.93 14.61 -0.01
CA ALA A 50 -22.48 15.12 1.26
C ALA A 50 -21.81 16.41 1.74
N SER A 51 -20.50 16.57 1.51
CA SER A 51 -19.74 17.74 1.96
C SER A 51 -19.79 18.92 0.98
N GLY A 52 -20.12 18.67 -0.31
CA GLY A 52 -20.07 19.67 -1.37
C GLY A 52 -18.64 20.05 -1.82
N HIS A 53 -17.61 19.43 -1.26
CA HIS A 53 -16.19 19.64 -1.61
C HIS A 53 -15.42 18.34 -1.59
N ALA A 54 -14.23 18.32 -2.21
CA ALA A 54 -13.38 17.14 -2.21
C ALA A 54 -13.00 16.75 -0.75
N PRO A 55 -13.21 15.48 -0.34
CA PRO A 55 -12.97 15.03 1.04
C PRO A 55 -11.48 14.74 1.28
N ILE A 56 -10.69 15.80 1.35
CA ILE A 56 -9.24 15.82 1.57
C ILE A 56 -8.80 17.01 2.43
N SER A 57 -9.75 17.60 3.16
CA SER A 57 -9.55 18.85 3.90
C SER A 57 -9.14 18.65 5.36
N ASN A 58 -9.33 17.48 5.92
CA ASN A 58 -8.95 17.14 7.30
C ASN A 58 -8.12 15.84 7.34
N MET A 59 -7.57 15.54 8.54
CA MET A 59 -6.66 14.41 8.72
C MET A 59 -7.34 13.05 8.48
N PHE A 60 -8.62 12.93 8.87
CA PHE A 60 -9.42 11.72 8.60
C PHE A 60 -9.59 11.48 7.10
N GLU A 61 -10.01 12.53 6.37
CA GLU A 61 -10.24 12.46 4.93
C GLU A 61 -8.97 12.20 4.15
N TYR A 62 -7.88 12.91 4.50
CA TYR A 62 -6.58 12.72 3.88
C TYR A 62 -6.05 11.31 4.08
N SER A 63 -6.07 10.79 5.31
CA SER A 63 -5.57 9.44 5.61
C SER A 63 -6.40 8.36 4.90
N THR A 64 -7.73 8.55 4.81
CA THR A 64 -8.61 7.64 4.07
C THR A 64 -8.28 7.66 2.58
N PHE A 65 -8.11 8.84 2.00
CA PHE A 65 -7.73 9.00 0.60
C PHE A 65 -6.34 8.43 0.32
N PHE A 66 -5.37 8.65 1.23
CA PHE A 66 -4.03 8.08 1.12
C PHE A 66 -4.04 6.55 1.16
N SER A 67 -4.83 5.94 2.05
CA SER A 67 -5.00 4.49 2.07
C SER A 67 -5.58 3.93 0.75
N MET A 68 -6.52 4.67 0.15
CA MET A 68 -7.10 4.35 -1.15
C MET A 68 -6.04 4.39 -2.26
N THR A 69 -5.13 5.36 -2.27
CA THR A 69 -4.05 5.46 -3.28
C THR A 69 -3.05 4.30 -3.16
N ILE A 70 -2.71 3.86 -1.95
CA ILE A 70 -1.86 2.67 -1.74
C ILE A 70 -2.56 1.41 -2.27
N THR A 71 -3.84 1.22 -1.95
CA THR A 71 -4.61 0.07 -2.42
C THR A 71 -4.69 0.05 -3.95
N LEU A 72 -4.94 1.19 -4.58
CA LEU A 72 -4.97 1.33 -6.04
C LEU A 72 -3.62 0.95 -6.66
N GLY A 73 -2.54 1.51 -6.13
CA GLY A 73 -1.19 1.21 -6.62
C GLY A 73 -0.83 -0.27 -6.48
N PHE A 74 -1.21 -0.91 -5.35
CA PHE A 74 -1.06 -2.35 -5.19
C PHE A 74 -1.84 -3.15 -6.25
N ILE A 75 -3.10 -2.78 -6.51
CA ILE A 75 -3.92 -3.44 -7.53
C ILE A 75 -3.25 -3.34 -8.90
N ILE A 76 -2.78 -2.16 -9.30
CA ILE A 76 -2.11 -1.94 -10.59
C ILE A 76 -0.88 -2.83 -10.71
N ILE A 77 0.00 -2.83 -9.69
CA ILE A 77 1.23 -3.63 -9.71
C ILE A 77 0.90 -5.13 -9.71
N TYR A 78 -0.10 -5.55 -8.93
CA TYR A 78 -0.53 -6.94 -8.93
C TYR A 78 -1.05 -7.40 -10.31
N LEU A 79 -1.81 -6.57 -10.99
CA LEU A 79 -2.34 -6.90 -12.33
C LEU A 79 -1.21 -7.05 -13.35
N ILE A 80 -0.14 -6.25 -13.24
CA ILE A 80 1.02 -6.29 -14.14
C ILE A 80 1.93 -7.49 -13.84
N TYR A 81 2.33 -7.65 -12.57
CA TYR A 81 3.38 -8.58 -12.16
C TYR A 81 2.87 -9.90 -11.57
N LYS A 82 1.59 -9.96 -11.17
CA LYS A 82 0.95 -11.13 -10.54
C LYS A 82 1.64 -11.63 -9.25
N THR A 83 2.33 -10.74 -8.54
CA THR A 83 3.10 -11.07 -7.33
C THR A 83 2.25 -10.87 -6.07
N PRO A 84 1.83 -11.94 -5.35
CA PRO A 84 1.01 -11.82 -4.14
C PRO A 84 1.79 -11.29 -2.94
N VAL A 85 3.12 -11.34 -2.96
CA VAL A 85 3.99 -10.97 -1.84
C VAL A 85 3.80 -9.50 -1.44
N LEU A 86 3.63 -8.60 -2.42
CA LEU A 86 3.36 -7.17 -2.15
C LEU A 86 2.10 -6.97 -1.32
N GLY A 87 1.05 -7.78 -1.56
CA GLY A 87 -0.21 -7.68 -0.82
C GLY A 87 -0.09 -8.05 0.65
N VAL A 88 0.87 -8.92 1.02
CA VAL A 88 1.13 -9.30 2.42
C VAL A 88 1.57 -8.09 3.26
N PHE A 89 2.24 -7.13 2.65
CA PHE A 89 2.72 -5.92 3.32
C PHE A 89 1.81 -4.70 3.06
N ALA A 90 1.38 -4.51 1.82
CA ALA A 90 0.59 -3.33 1.45
C ALA A 90 -0.79 -3.30 2.15
N LEU A 91 -1.50 -4.43 2.22
CA LEU A 91 -2.84 -4.46 2.81
C LEU A 91 -2.85 -4.23 4.33
N PRO A 92 -1.96 -4.84 5.14
CA PRO A 92 -1.88 -4.49 6.57
C PRO A 92 -1.56 -3.02 6.80
N ILE A 93 -0.65 -2.42 6.02
CA ILE A 93 -0.34 -0.99 6.11
C ILE A 93 -1.59 -0.16 5.80
N THR A 94 -2.33 -0.49 4.75
CA THR A 94 -3.59 0.18 4.41
C THR A 94 -4.61 0.11 5.56
N ILE A 95 -4.75 -1.08 6.19
CA ILE A 95 -5.65 -1.27 7.34
C ILE A 95 -5.20 -0.42 8.54
N ILE A 96 -3.90 -0.38 8.82
CA ILE A 96 -3.34 0.46 9.91
C ILE A 96 -3.64 1.93 9.65
N ILE A 97 -3.46 2.41 8.41
CA ILE A 97 -3.74 3.82 8.05
C ILE A 97 -5.23 4.13 8.21
N ILE A 98 -6.13 3.23 7.82
CA ILE A 98 -7.58 3.41 8.02
C ILE A 98 -7.91 3.42 9.52
N GLY A 99 -7.30 2.50 10.29
CA GLY A 99 -7.43 2.47 11.75
C GLY A 99 -6.93 3.76 12.40
N TYR A 100 -5.79 4.29 11.94
CA TYR A 100 -5.28 5.59 12.37
C TYR A 100 -6.24 6.73 11.99
N ALA A 101 -6.78 6.73 10.77
CA ALA A 101 -7.76 7.71 10.34
C ALA A 101 -8.97 7.75 11.29
N SER A 102 -9.46 6.60 11.76
CA SER A 102 -10.62 6.51 12.64
C SER A 102 -10.43 7.17 14.03
N MET A 103 -9.18 7.52 14.40
CA MET A 103 -8.89 8.27 15.64
C MET A 103 -9.20 9.76 15.51
N PHE A 104 -9.42 10.26 14.31
CA PHE A 104 -9.72 11.68 14.07
C PHE A 104 -11.23 11.89 13.91
N PRO A 105 -11.74 13.13 14.21
CA PRO A 105 -13.13 13.46 13.99
C PRO A 105 -13.54 13.23 12.53
N SER A 106 -14.58 12.44 12.34
CA SER A 106 -15.12 12.13 11.01
C SER A 106 -16.26 13.06 10.58
N GLU A 107 -16.61 14.06 11.40
CA GLU A 107 -17.68 15.02 11.13
C GLU A 107 -17.36 15.83 9.87
N ILE A 108 -18.44 16.12 9.11
CA ILE A 108 -18.34 16.99 7.94
C ILE A 108 -18.39 18.43 8.46
N SER A 109 -17.25 19.11 8.42
CA SER A 109 -17.15 20.52 8.80
C SER A 109 -16.94 21.39 7.56
N PRO A 110 -17.44 22.63 7.57
CA PRO A 110 -17.19 23.59 6.49
C PRO A 110 -15.69 23.81 6.31
N ILE A 111 -15.24 23.94 5.05
CA ILE A 111 -13.85 24.28 4.77
C ILE A 111 -13.52 25.66 5.33
N THR A 112 -12.42 25.75 6.08
CA THR A 112 -11.91 27.04 6.55
C THR A 112 -11.55 27.95 5.37
N ALA A 113 -11.72 29.25 5.52
CA ALA A 113 -11.48 30.22 4.45
C ALA A 113 -10.08 30.12 3.83
N SER A 114 -9.07 29.74 4.63
CA SER A 114 -7.70 29.53 4.19
C SER A 114 -7.52 28.32 3.25
N LEU A 115 -8.43 27.36 3.28
CA LEU A 115 -8.41 26.14 2.46
C LEU A 115 -9.34 26.24 1.23
N GLN A 116 -10.06 27.33 1.05
CA GLN A 116 -10.98 27.57 -0.09
C GLN A 116 -10.21 27.97 -1.35
N SER A 117 -9.25 27.15 -1.76
CA SER A 117 -8.47 27.37 -2.98
C SER A 117 -8.76 26.25 -3.98
N TYR A 118 -8.97 26.60 -5.23
CA TYR A 118 -9.11 25.63 -6.33
C TYR A 118 -7.87 24.74 -6.49
N TRP A 119 -6.69 25.25 -6.13
CA TRP A 119 -5.44 24.49 -6.22
C TRP A 119 -5.25 23.44 -5.13
N LEU A 120 -5.94 23.59 -3.99
CA LEU A 120 -5.80 22.68 -2.86
C LEU A 120 -6.14 21.22 -3.23
N PRO A 121 -7.32 20.92 -3.80
CA PRO A 121 -7.67 19.55 -4.19
C PRO A 121 -6.68 18.96 -5.20
N ILE A 122 -6.23 19.74 -6.17
CA ILE A 122 -5.28 19.30 -7.19
C ILE A 122 -3.93 18.96 -6.54
N HIS A 123 -3.41 19.85 -5.72
CA HIS A 123 -2.13 19.66 -5.03
C HIS A 123 -2.16 18.45 -4.10
N VAL A 124 -3.15 18.38 -3.21
CA VAL A 124 -3.27 17.29 -2.22
C VAL A 124 -3.48 15.94 -2.90
N SER A 125 -4.30 15.87 -3.95
CA SER A 125 -4.50 14.62 -4.70
C SER A 125 -3.20 14.16 -5.38
N THR A 126 -2.46 15.07 -6.01
CA THR A 126 -1.19 14.76 -6.67
C THR A 126 -0.14 14.29 -5.66
N VAL A 127 -0.01 14.98 -4.53
CA VAL A 127 0.92 14.59 -3.46
C VAL A 127 0.54 13.24 -2.89
N SER A 128 -0.73 12.99 -2.61
CA SER A 128 -1.19 11.71 -2.07
C SER A 128 -0.97 10.55 -3.04
N LEU A 129 -1.20 10.74 -4.34
CA LEU A 129 -0.86 9.74 -5.36
C LEU A 129 0.64 9.46 -5.39
N GLY A 130 1.48 10.51 -5.37
CA GLY A 130 2.93 10.38 -5.31
C GLY A 130 3.39 9.61 -4.08
N GLN A 131 2.87 9.94 -2.90
CA GLN A 131 3.17 9.24 -1.65
C GLN A 131 2.70 7.77 -1.67
N GLY A 132 1.53 7.49 -2.26
CA GLY A 132 1.03 6.13 -2.43
C GLY A 132 1.97 5.27 -3.29
N LEU A 133 2.45 5.81 -4.41
CA LEU A 133 3.42 5.13 -5.28
C LEU A 133 4.77 4.94 -4.58
N LEU A 134 5.26 5.94 -3.85
CA LEU A 134 6.50 5.84 -3.06
C LEU A 134 6.37 4.77 -1.96
N SER A 135 5.23 4.69 -1.28
CA SER A 135 4.97 3.67 -0.26
C SER A 135 5.07 2.25 -0.82
N ILE A 136 4.50 2.01 -2.00
CA ILE A 136 4.57 0.71 -2.66
C ILE A 136 5.99 0.42 -3.16
N SER A 137 6.68 1.42 -3.71
CA SER A 137 8.08 1.30 -4.12
C SER A 137 8.98 0.94 -2.92
N PHE A 138 8.77 1.58 -1.77
CA PHE A 138 9.46 1.26 -0.52
C PHE A 138 9.20 -0.20 -0.09
N ILE A 139 7.94 -0.65 -0.10
CA ILE A 139 7.59 -2.04 0.23
C ILE A 139 8.29 -3.01 -0.72
N ALA A 140 8.28 -2.74 -2.03
CA ALA A 140 8.95 -3.58 -3.02
C ALA A 140 10.47 -3.65 -2.78
N GLY A 141 11.09 -2.51 -2.50
CA GLY A 141 12.50 -2.41 -2.14
C GLY A 141 12.84 -3.20 -0.87
N LEU A 142 12.01 -3.09 0.16
CA LEU A 142 12.17 -3.83 1.41
C LEU A 142 12.10 -5.35 1.18
N ILE A 143 11.13 -5.82 0.40
CA ILE A 143 11.00 -7.24 0.04
C ILE A 143 12.24 -7.72 -0.72
N TYR A 144 12.73 -6.92 -1.67
CA TYR A 144 13.96 -7.23 -2.42
C TYR A 144 15.15 -7.39 -1.47
N LEU A 145 15.36 -6.43 -0.56
CA LEU A 145 16.47 -6.48 0.41
C LEU A 145 16.38 -7.68 1.33
N VAL A 146 15.20 -7.98 1.87
CA VAL A 146 14.99 -9.16 2.72
C VAL A 146 15.30 -10.45 1.98
N ARG A 147 14.91 -10.57 0.71
CA ARG A 147 15.25 -11.72 -0.13
C ARG A 147 16.75 -11.82 -0.39
N GLN A 148 17.40 -10.71 -0.69
CA GLN A 148 18.84 -10.64 -0.95
C GLN A 148 19.64 -11.06 0.29
N ILE A 149 19.29 -10.54 1.47
CA ILE A 149 19.93 -10.91 2.74
C ILE A 149 19.77 -12.40 3.01
N ASN A 150 18.55 -12.94 2.85
CA ASN A 150 18.28 -14.35 3.10
C ASN A 150 19.08 -15.27 2.14
N GLN A 151 19.28 -14.86 0.89
CA GLN A 151 20.12 -15.58 -0.06
C GLN A 151 21.61 -15.50 0.31
N SER A 152 22.08 -14.31 0.72
CA SER A 152 23.47 -14.10 1.14
C SER A 152 23.80 -14.89 2.41
N VAL A 153 22.91 -14.90 3.40
CA VAL A 153 23.05 -15.70 4.63
C VAL A 153 23.11 -17.20 4.30
N ARG A 154 22.28 -17.66 3.37
CA ARG A 154 22.24 -19.07 2.95
C ARG A 154 23.51 -19.49 2.20
N ASN A 155 24.14 -18.56 1.47
CA ASN A 155 25.37 -18.80 0.71
C ASN A 155 26.66 -18.52 1.50
N LYS A 156 26.60 -18.30 2.83
CA LYS A 156 27.74 -17.93 3.70
C LYS A 156 28.56 -16.72 3.19
N LYS A 157 27.95 -15.83 2.42
CA LYS A 157 28.61 -14.70 1.78
C LYS A 157 28.05 -13.36 2.28
N THR A 158 27.59 -13.33 3.53
CA THR A 158 27.07 -12.09 4.13
C THR A 158 28.24 -11.18 4.48
N THR A 159 28.41 -10.14 3.72
CA THR A 159 29.33 -9.07 4.08
C THR A 159 28.65 -8.23 5.16
N SER A 160 29.33 -8.01 6.29
CA SER A 160 28.85 -7.15 7.39
C SER A 160 28.35 -5.78 6.91
N LEU A 161 28.87 -5.32 5.77
CA LEU A 161 28.47 -4.09 5.07
C LEU A 161 27.00 -4.08 4.64
N GLU A 162 26.45 -5.20 4.17
CA GLU A 162 25.04 -5.29 3.73
C GLU A 162 24.08 -5.17 4.89
N ILE A 163 24.42 -5.75 6.03
CA ILE A 163 23.63 -5.65 7.26
C ILE A 163 23.67 -4.21 7.79
N ILE A 164 24.85 -3.57 7.77
CA ILE A 164 25.02 -2.17 8.17
C ILE A 164 24.20 -1.24 7.26
N LEU A 165 24.27 -1.42 5.95
CA LEU A 165 23.47 -0.65 4.99
C LEU A 165 21.96 -0.84 5.21
N PHE A 166 21.52 -2.06 5.54
CA PHE A 166 20.12 -2.34 5.84
C PHE A 166 19.67 -1.63 7.12
N VAL A 167 20.49 -1.68 8.18
CA VAL A 167 20.21 -0.95 9.43
C VAL A 167 20.21 0.56 9.19
N ILE A 168 21.16 1.08 8.41
CA ILE A 168 21.23 2.50 8.05
C ILE A 168 19.99 2.90 7.23
N MET A 169 19.54 2.10 6.25
CA MET A 169 18.34 2.40 5.49
C MET A 169 17.07 2.41 6.36
N ILE A 170 16.96 1.51 7.34
CA ILE A 170 15.84 1.54 8.30
C ILE A 170 15.89 2.81 9.15
N PHE A 171 17.10 3.26 9.57
CA PHE A 171 17.26 4.44 10.43
C PHE A 171 17.17 5.77 9.68
N LEU A 172 17.65 5.84 8.42
CA LEU A 172 17.65 7.06 7.61
C LEU A 172 16.45 7.16 6.66
N GLY A 173 15.68 6.08 6.50
CA GLY A 173 14.47 6.07 5.67
C GLY A 173 13.25 6.73 6.33
N PHE A 174 13.48 7.44 7.45
CA PHE A 174 12.48 8.24 8.16
C PHE A 174 12.96 9.67 8.32
#